data_004fc93e6c3c950a9bfdb3de10e14614
#
_entry.id   004fc93e6c3c950a9bfdb3de10e14614
#
_cell.length_a   1.000
_cell.length_b   1.000
_cell.length_c   1.000
_cell.angle_alpha   90.00
_cell.angle_beta   90.00
_cell.angle_gamma   90.00
#
_symmetry.space_group_name_H-M   'P 1'
#
loop_
_entity.id
_entity.type
_entity.pdbx_description
1 polymer ?
#
loop_
_entity_poly.entity_id
_entity_poly.type
_entity_poly.pdbx_seq_one_letter_code
_entity_poly.pdbx_strand_id
1 'polypeptide(L)'
;LLSLSEADMCRLRGNAIGMVFQEPMTALNPVQTIGDQVAETILIHGAMGRKDAYARAAEMLTRVGLPPDRFPLSRYPHELSGGQRQRVVIAMAIALRPRLLIADEPTTALDVTTQAQILELLRDLARDFDMGLLMITHDLAVVADMADHIVVMRLGEVVEQGPTMALLTNMQHEYTKMLFAASSHEVDLPYKSSTDVLLSVTDVRRSYVLPRTRLFGATGRFEALKGVSFDIKRGERVGLVGESGCGK
;
A
#
# COMPACT_ATOMS: atom_id res chain seq x y z
N LEU A 1 7.73 22.29 -14.80
CA LEU A 1 8.39 21.00 -14.81
C LEU A 1 8.72 20.52 -16.24
N LEU A 2 7.77 20.61 -17.17
CA LEU A 2 7.93 20.10 -18.56
C LEU A 2 9.04 20.79 -19.38
N SER A 3 9.50 21.97 -18.96
CA SER A 3 10.56 22.74 -19.62
C SER A 3 11.93 22.56 -18.99
N LEU A 4 12.04 21.74 -17.92
CA LEU A 4 13.31 21.51 -17.24
C LEU A 4 14.20 20.55 -18.04
N SER A 5 15.53 20.76 -17.93
CA SER A 5 16.50 19.78 -18.42
C SER A 5 16.40 18.48 -17.59
N GLU A 6 16.83 17.34 -18.17
CA GLU A 6 16.86 16.07 -17.42
C GLU A 6 17.73 16.18 -16.16
N ALA A 7 18.84 16.92 -16.22
CA ALA A 7 19.69 17.14 -15.06
C ALA A 7 18.97 17.91 -13.94
N ASP A 8 18.15 18.90 -14.27
CA ASP A 8 17.35 19.65 -13.28
C ASP A 8 16.21 18.80 -12.76
N MET A 9 15.59 17.99 -13.62
CA MET A 9 14.55 17.06 -13.22
C MET A 9 15.08 16.00 -12.25
N CYS A 10 16.29 15.44 -12.50
CA CYS A 10 16.94 14.51 -11.57
C CYS A 10 17.24 15.14 -10.20
N ARG A 11 17.52 16.44 -10.12
CA ARG A 11 17.70 17.13 -8.84
C ARG A 11 16.41 17.27 -8.06
N LEU A 12 15.27 17.32 -8.73
CA LEU A 12 13.94 17.41 -8.09
C LEU A 12 13.40 16.06 -7.67
N ARG A 13 13.57 15.02 -8.52
CA ARG A 13 13.10 13.66 -8.24
C ARG A 13 13.81 13.10 -7.02
N GLY A 14 13.04 12.62 -6.03
CA GLY A 14 13.53 12.07 -4.78
C GLY A 14 13.94 13.12 -3.73
N ASN A 15 14.23 14.35 -4.12
CA ASN A 15 14.62 15.43 -3.22
C ASN A 15 13.45 16.36 -2.90
N ALA A 16 12.96 17.13 -3.88
CA ALA A 16 11.84 18.04 -3.68
C ALA A 16 10.48 17.36 -3.93
N ILE A 17 10.46 16.33 -4.76
CA ILE A 17 9.28 15.56 -5.13
C ILE A 17 9.58 14.07 -4.89
N GLY A 18 8.91 13.47 -3.92
CA GLY A 18 8.89 12.02 -3.72
C GLY A 18 7.77 11.37 -4.52
N MET A 19 7.94 10.10 -4.91
CA MET A 19 6.90 9.35 -5.60
C MET A 19 6.80 7.93 -5.07
N VAL A 20 5.59 7.49 -4.80
CA VAL A 20 5.22 6.12 -4.48
C VAL A 20 4.47 5.57 -5.69
N PHE A 21 5.01 4.52 -6.30
CA PHE A 21 4.45 3.89 -7.51
C PHE A 21 3.40 2.84 -7.14
N GLN A 22 2.53 2.52 -8.10
CA GLN A 22 1.39 1.62 -7.98
C GLN A 22 1.75 0.21 -7.49
N GLU A 23 2.89 -0.35 -7.92
CA GLU A 23 3.28 -1.73 -7.58
C GLU A 23 4.58 -1.79 -6.75
N PRO A 24 4.48 -2.03 -5.42
CA PRO A 24 5.67 -2.13 -4.56
C PRO A 24 6.56 -3.34 -4.90
N MET A 25 6.00 -4.35 -5.60
CA MET A 25 6.75 -5.55 -6.01
C MET A 25 7.78 -5.26 -7.09
N THR A 26 7.48 -4.33 -8.00
CA THR A 26 8.35 -3.92 -9.11
C THR A 26 9.22 -2.73 -8.75
N ALA A 27 8.84 -1.95 -7.73
CA ALA A 27 9.58 -0.78 -7.27
C ALA A 27 10.84 -1.12 -6.46
N LEU A 28 10.89 -2.30 -5.83
CA LEU A 28 12.04 -2.73 -5.02
C LEU A 28 12.95 -3.70 -5.79
N ASN A 29 14.26 -3.47 -5.73
CA ASN A 29 15.26 -4.39 -6.27
C ASN A 29 15.37 -5.64 -5.36
N PRO A 30 15.03 -6.85 -5.85
CA PRO A 30 14.99 -8.05 -5.00
C PRO A 30 16.36 -8.52 -4.52
N VAL A 31 17.45 -8.07 -5.13
CA VAL A 31 18.84 -8.46 -4.78
C VAL A 31 19.57 -7.42 -3.94
N GLN A 32 18.91 -6.34 -3.56
CA GLN A 32 19.43 -5.32 -2.65
C GLN A 32 18.67 -5.35 -1.33
N THR A 33 19.35 -5.02 -0.23
CA THR A 33 18.70 -4.91 1.09
C THR A 33 17.81 -3.68 1.17
N ILE A 34 16.83 -3.71 2.09
CA ILE A 34 15.94 -2.55 2.28
C ILE A 34 16.71 -1.32 2.79
N GLY A 35 17.75 -1.53 3.60
CA GLY A 35 18.61 -0.45 4.06
C GLY A 35 19.40 0.18 2.93
N ASP A 36 19.96 -0.64 2.02
CA ASP A 36 20.71 -0.15 0.86
C ASP A 36 19.82 0.71 -0.04
N GLN A 37 18.62 0.26 -0.35
CA GLN A 37 17.71 0.96 -1.26
C GLN A 37 17.25 2.31 -0.68
N VAL A 38 16.92 2.39 0.62
CA VAL A 38 16.56 3.66 1.25
C VAL A 38 17.79 4.59 1.35
N ALA A 39 18.97 4.06 1.70
CA ALA A 39 20.19 4.85 1.79
C ALA A 39 20.67 5.35 0.42
N GLU A 40 20.46 4.58 -0.66
CA GLU A 40 20.82 4.95 -2.04
C GLU A 40 20.13 6.24 -2.46
N THR A 41 18.83 6.40 -2.18
CA THR A 41 18.09 7.63 -2.46
C THR A 41 18.78 8.86 -1.85
N ILE A 42 19.32 8.73 -0.64
CA ILE A 42 20.02 9.82 0.07
C ILE A 42 21.40 10.08 -0.55
N LEU A 43 22.12 9.00 -0.88
CA LEU A 43 23.50 9.07 -1.42
C LEU A 43 23.55 9.65 -2.83
N ILE A 44 22.58 9.32 -3.69
CA ILE A 44 22.51 9.84 -5.07
C ILE A 44 22.41 11.36 -5.08
N HIS A 45 21.72 11.96 -4.12
CA HIS A 45 21.57 13.42 -4.00
C HIS A 45 22.73 14.09 -3.27
N GLY A 46 23.74 13.31 -2.82
CA GLY A 46 24.93 13.86 -2.15
C GLY A 46 24.65 14.60 -0.85
N ALA A 47 23.48 14.36 -0.24
CA ALA A 47 23.02 15.11 0.92
C ALA A 47 23.86 14.84 2.19
N MET A 48 24.48 13.64 2.28
CA MET A 48 25.28 13.25 3.45
C MET A 48 26.21 12.07 3.14
N GLY A 49 27.15 11.80 4.06
CA GLY A 49 28.06 10.65 3.95
C GLY A 49 27.34 9.31 4.17
N ARG A 50 28.01 8.21 3.76
CA ARG A 50 27.42 6.86 3.80
C ARG A 50 26.89 6.46 5.19
N LYS A 51 27.67 6.71 6.25
CA LYS A 51 27.26 6.39 7.63
C LYS A 51 25.96 7.10 8.02
N ASP A 52 25.87 8.39 7.71
CA ASP A 52 24.73 9.22 8.05
C ASP A 52 23.50 8.86 7.18
N ALA A 53 23.72 8.48 5.91
CA ALA A 53 22.67 8.00 5.02
C ALA A 53 22.03 6.72 5.56
N TYR A 54 22.80 5.76 6.09
CA TYR A 54 22.23 4.55 6.72
C TYR A 54 21.53 4.85 8.05
N ALA A 55 22.04 5.78 8.84
CA ALA A 55 21.37 6.25 10.06
C ALA A 55 20.00 6.89 9.71
N ARG A 56 19.99 7.70 8.66
CA ARG A 56 18.77 8.31 8.14
C ARG A 56 17.80 7.27 7.56
N ALA A 57 18.30 6.27 6.84
CA ALA A 57 17.49 5.15 6.34
C ALA A 57 16.81 4.39 7.49
N ALA A 58 17.54 4.12 8.58
CA ALA A 58 16.97 3.50 9.78
C ALA A 58 15.88 4.36 10.44
N GLU A 59 16.08 5.69 10.50
CA GLU A 59 15.08 6.65 10.99
C GLU A 59 13.81 6.59 10.13
N MET A 60 13.93 6.63 8.81
CA MET A 60 12.78 6.61 7.90
C MET A 60 12.04 5.28 7.93
N LEU A 61 12.77 4.15 7.98
CA LEU A 61 12.16 2.84 8.17
C LEU A 61 11.41 2.74 9.50
N THR A 62 11.97 3.29 10.58
CA THR A 62 11.26 3.38 11.87
C THR A 62 9.98 4.22 11.74
N ARG A 63 10.07 5.34 11.04
CA ARG A 63 8.94 6.25 10.83
C ARG A 63 7.76 5.61 10.10
N VAL A 64 8.04 4.70 9.17
CA VAL A 64 7.00 3.93 8.48
C VAL A 64 6.59 2.64 9.20
N GLY A 65 7.00 2.44 10.46
CA GLY A 65 6.64 1.29 11.27
C GLY A 65 7.47 0.03 11.02
N LEU A 66 8.69 0.17 10.49
CA LEU A 66 9.65 -0.90 10.28
C LEU A 66 10.95 -0.65 11.06
N PRO A 67 10.91 -0.65 12.41
CA PRO A 67 12.08 -0.36 13.24
C PRO A 67 13.16 -1.45 13.11
N PRO A 68 14.47 -1.09 13.11
CA PRO A 68 15.59 -2.00 12.83
C PRO A 68 15.75 -3.19 13.79
N ASP A 69 15.25 -3.10 15.01
CA ASP A 69 15.23 -4.20 15.98
C ASP A 69 14.34 -5.38 15.52
N ARG A 70 13.26 -5.10 14.83
CA ARG A 70 12.35 -6.10 14.26
C ARG A 70 12.57 -6.33 12.78
N PHE A 71 13.02 -5.30 12.05
CA PHE A 71 13.26 -5.28 10.62
C PHE A 71 14.68 -4.79 10.33
N PRO A 72 15.71 -5.63 10.53
CA PRO A 72 17.10 -5.27 10.24
C PRO A 72 17.27 -4.72 8.83
N LEU A 73 18.11 -3.70 8.67
CA LEU A 73 18.39 -3.06 7.39
C LEU A 73 18.93 -4.04 6.33
N SER A 74 19.49 -5.15 6.76
CA SER A 74 20.02 -6.24 5.93
C SER A 74 18.96 -7.16 5.34
N ARG A 75 17.66 -6.98 5.67
CA ARG A 75 16.59 -7.77 5.04
C ARG A 75 16.43 -7.45 3.57
N TYR A 76 15.99 -8.46 2.85
CA TYR A 76 15.65 -8.35 1.43
C TYR A 76 14.13 -8.19 1.24
N PRO A 77 13.68 -7.61 0.12
CA PRO A 77 12.26 -7.44 -0.16
C PRO A 77 11.43 -8.72 -0.11
N HIS A 78 12.00 -9.85 -0.54
CA HIS A 78 11.29 -11.13 -0.54
C HIS A 78 10.99 -11.69 0.88
N GLU A 79 11.65 -11.18 1.90
CA GLU A 79 11.42 -11.53 3.31
C GLU A 79 10.30 -10.71 3.97
N LEU A 80 9.68 -9.80 3.21
CA LEU A 80 8.66 -8.85 3.67
C LEU A 80 7.29 -9.17 3.08
N SER A 81 6.22 -8.89 3.84
CA SER A 81 4.84 -8.88 3.32
C SER A 81 4.62 -7.74 2.32
N GLY A 82 3.50 -7.77 1.56
CA GLY A 82 3.14 -6.71 0.62
C GLY A 82 3.07 -5.33 1.28
N GLY A 83 2.37 -5.22 2.41
CA GLY A 83 2.27 -3.96 3.16
C GLY A 83 3.60 -3.50 3.76
N GLN A 84 4.49 -4.42 4.15
CA GLN A 84 5.84 -4.06 4.61
C GLN A 84 6.71 -3.55 3.46
N ARG A 85 6.61 -4.14 2.26
CA ARG A 85 7.29 -3.64 1.05
C ARG A 85 6.79 -2.25 0.68
N GLN A 86 5.47 -2.01 0.74
CA GLN A 86 4.89 -0.69 0.51
C GLN A 86 5.46 0.35 1.48
N ARG A 87 5.62 0.01 2.76
CA ARG A 87 6.26 0.88 3.76
C ARG A 87 7.72 1.19 3.42
N VAL A 88 8.47 0.22 2.87
CA VAL A 88 9.84 0.48 2.38
C VAL A 88 9.84 1.47 1.22
N VAL A 89 8.96 1.30 0.23
CA VAL A 89 8.81 2.24 -0.90
C VAL A 89 8.47 3.64 -0.41
N ILE A 90 7.55 3.75 0.56
CA ILE A 90 7.21 5.03 1.20
C ILE A 90 8.45 5.62 1.90
N ALA A 91 9.22 4.81 2.66
CA ALA A 91 10.45 5.27 3.32
C ALA A 91 11.48 5.81 2.33
N MET A 92 11.64 5.17 1.16
CA MET A 92 12.49 5.68 0.06
C MET A 92 11.98 7.01 -0.45
N ALA A 93 10.67 7.14 -0.71
CA ALA A 93 10.07 8.36 -1.25
C ALA A 93 10.20 9.56 -0.32
N ILE A 94 10.20 9.34 1.02
CA ILE A 94 10.30 10.41 2.02
C ILE A 94 11.72 10.58 2.60
N ALA A 95 12.72 9.84 2.13
CA ALA A 95 14.06 9.77 2.73
C ALA A 95 14.72 11.15 2.86
N LEU A 96 14.49 12.04 1.91
CA LEU A 96 15.00 13.41 1.88
C LEU A 96 13.97 14.47 2.33
N ARG A 97 12.83 14.08 2.89
CA ARG A 97 11.71 14.96 3.28
C ARG A 97 11.28 15.87 2.13
N PRO A 98 10.71 15.32 1.07
CA PRO A 98 10.28 16.12 -0.07
C PRO A 98 9.19 17.11 0.32
N ARG A 99 9.04 18.16 -0.47
CA ARG A 99 7.94 19.14 -0.30
C ARG A 99 6.61 18.64 -0.86
N LEU A 100 6.67 17.69 -1.79
CA LEU A 100 5.51 17.05 -2.42
C LEU A 100 5.72 15.54 -2.47
N LEU A 101 4.76 14.78 -2.02
CA LEU A 101 4.68 13.34 -2.24
C LEU A 101 3.56 13.05 -3.24
N ILE A 102 3.90 12.35 -4.32
CA ILE A 102 2.94 11.81 -5.28
C ILE A 102 2.75 10.34 -4.91
N ALA A 103 1.53 9.94 -4.61
CA ALA A 103 1.17 8.56 -4.30
C ALA A 103 0.21 8.04 -5.38
N ASP A 104 0.75 7.21 -6.27
CA ASP A 104 0.02 6.64 -7.39
C ASP A 104 -0.50 5.26 -7.00
N GLU A 105 -1.80 5.17 -6.74
CA GLU A 105 -2.50 3.98 -6.25
C GLU A 105 -1.76 3.25 -5.09
N PRO A 106 -1.42 3.93 -3.99
CA PRO A 106 -0.48 3.43 -2.99
C PRO A 106 -0.98 2.20 -2.21
N THR A 107 -2.23 1.82 -2.38
CA THR A 107 -2.90 0.72 -1.67
C THR A 107 -3.33 -0.43 -2.56
N THR A 108 -3.08 -0.35 -3.86
CA THR A 108 -3.42 -1.42 -4.82
C THR A 108 -2.77 -2.74 -4.42
N ALA A 109 -3.52 -3.84 -4.53
CA ALA A 109 -3.12 -5.20 -4.14
C ALA A 109 -2.84 -5.43 -2.64
N LEU A 110 -3.23 -4.50 -1.77
CA LEU A 110 -3.21 -4.69 -0.31
C LEU A 110 -4.58 -5.16 0.21
N ASP A 111 -4.57 -5.87 1.32
CA ASP A 111 -5.82 -6.16 2.05
C ASP A 111 -6.37 -4.90 2.74
N VAL A 112 -7.67 -4.90 3.04
CA VAL A 112 -8.40 -3.73 3.56
C VAL A 112 -7.77 -3.15 4.83
N THR A 113 -7.30 -4.01 5.74
CA THR A 113 -6.67 -3.57 6.99
C THR A 113 -5.34 -2.88 6.73
N THR A 114 -4.50 -3.48 5.90
CA THR A 114 -3.21 -2.92 5.49
C THR A 114 -3.41 -1.63 4.68
N GLN A 115 -4.42 -1.57 3.81
CA GLN A 115 -4.78 -0.36 3.07
C GLN A 115 -5.07 0.80 4.02
N ALA A 116 -5.96 0.62 5.01
CA ALA A 116 -6.28 1.65 6.00
C ALA A 116 -5.02 2.14 6.74
N GLN A 117 -4.14 1.23 7.15
CA GLN A 117 -2.88 1.57 7.82
C GLN A 117 -1.91 2.36 6.92
N ILE A 118 -1.85 2.09 5.62
CA ILE A 118 -1.01 2.84 4.69
C ILE A 118 -1.57 4.25 4.46
N LEU A 119 -2.88 4.39 4.33
CA LEU A 119 -3.53 5.69 4.18
C LEU A 119 -3.33 6.58 5.42
N GLU A 120 -3.52 6.03 6.62
CA GLU A 120 -3.24 6.73 7.87
C GLU A 120 -1.77 7.16 7.96
N LEU A 121 -0.84 6.26 7.61
CA LEU A 121 0.58 6.56 7.55
C LEU A 121 0.89 7.73 6.61
N LEU A 122 0.33 7.75 5.40
CA LEU A 122 0.55 8.84 4.43
C LEU A 122 -0.01 10.17 4.95
N ARG A 123 -1.17 10.16 5.60
CA ARG A 123 -1.76 11.34 6.25
C ARG A 123 -0.87 11.90 7.35
N ASP A 124 -0.37 11.02 8.23
CA ASP A 124 0.52 11.41 9.32
C ASP A 124 1.85 11.96 8.81
N LEU A 125 2.44 11.33 7.79
CA LEU A 125 3.69 11.80 7.18
C LEU A 125 3.50 13.17 6.49
N ALA A 126 2.40 13.39 5.78
CA ALA A 126 2.10 14.66 5.14
C ALA A 126 2.01 15.78 6.17
N ARG A 127 1.29 15.54 7.28
CA ARG A 127 1.17 16.49 8.39
C ARG A 127 2.50 16.74 9.09
N ASP A 128 3.22 15.69 9.46
CA ASP A 128 4.41 15.81 10.32
C ASP A 128 5.63 16.39 9.59
N PHE A 129 5.66 16.27 8.26
CA PHE A 129 6.73 16.82 7.41
C PHE A 129 6.31 18.11 6.70
N ASP A 130 5.11 18.62 6.97
CA ASP A 130 4.54 19.80 6.27
C ASP A 130 4.63 19.65 4.74
N MET A 131 4.22 18.49 4.25
CA MET A 131 4.41 18.02 2.88
C MET A 131 3.08 17.99 2.13
N GLY A 132 3.04 18.55 0.92
CA GLY A 132 1.89 18.36 0.04
C GLY A 132 1.75 16.88 -0.36
N LEU A 133 0.52 16.38 -0.39
CA LEU A 133 0.20 15.02 -0.86
C LEU A 133 -0.69 15.09 -2.08
N LEU A 134 -0.20 14.57 -3.21
CA LEU A 134 -1.02 14.31 -4.40
C LEU A 134 -1.30 12.82 -4.46
N MET A 135 -2.53 12.43 -4.17
CA MET A 135 -2.94 11.04 -4.23
C MET A 135 -3.73 10.76 -5.51
N ILE A 136 -3.30 9.76 -6.26
CA ILE A 136 -3.99 9.26 -7.45
C ILE A 136 -4.63 7.93 -7.05
N THR A 137 -5.94 7.80 -7.21
CA THR A 137 -6.67 6.58 -6.87
C THR A 137 -8.01 6.53 -7.61
N HIS A 138 -8.50 5.32 -7.81
CA HIS A 138 -9.85 5.06 -8.30
C HIS A 138 -10.84 4.81 -7.14
N ASP A 139 -10.37 4.74 -5.90
CA ASP A 139 -11.21 4.53 -4.72
C ASP A 139 -11.73 5.86 -4.18
N LEU A 140 -12.99 6.13 -4.46
CA LEU A 140 -13.66 7.38 -4.08
C LEU A 140 -13.88 7.51 -2.57
N ALA A 141 -14.01 6.40 -1.85
CA ALA A 141 -14.12 6.43 -0.40
C ALA A 141 -12.81 6.93 0.24
N VAL A 142 -11.68 6.49 -0.30
CA VAL A 142 -10.36 6.97 0.10
C VAL A 142 -10.21 8.47 -0.16
N VAL A 143 -10.62 8.93 -1.35
CA VAL A 143 -10.55 10.37 -1.70
C VAL A 143 -11.41 11.21 -0.77
N ALA A 144 -12.64 10.74 -0.49
CA ALA A 144 -13.57 11.45 0.40
C ALA A 144 -13.04 11.60 1.84
N ASP A 145 -12.27 10.62 2.33
CA ASP A 145 -11.70 10.62 3.68
C ASP A 145 -10.37 11.40 3.79
N MET A 146 -9.58 11.42 2.71
CA MET A 146 -8.20 11.92 2.78
C MET A 146 -7.94 13.27 2.12
N ALA A 147 -8.71 13.64 1.10
CA ALA A 147 -8.41 14.79 0.27
C ALA A 147 -9.14 16.05 0.74
N ASP A 148 -8.43 17.18 0.81
CA ASP A 148 -9.04 18.50 0.98
C ASP A 148 -9.68 19.00 -0.31
N HIS A 149 -9.11 18.61 -1.46
CA HIS A 149 -9.52 19.04 -2.79
C HIS A 149 -9.52 17.84 -3.75
N ILE A 150 -10.55 17.73 -4.58
CA ILE A 150 -10.71 16.66 -5.57
C ILE A 150 -10.57 17.23 -6.97
N VAL A 151 -9.87 16.49 -7.83
CA VAL A 151 -9.80 16.72 -9.28
C VAL A 151 -10.26 15.45 -9.97
N VAL A 152 -11.38 15.51 -10.69
CA VAL A 152 -11.92 14.39 -11.47
C VAL A 152 -11.45 14.52 -12.91
N MET A 153 -10.78 13.46 -13.39
CA MET A 153 -10.26 13.41 -14.77
C MET A 153 -10.98 12.35 -15.61
N ARG A 154 -11.18 12.65 -16.87
CA ARG A 154 -11.70 11.71 -17.88
C ARG A 154 -11.04 11.95 -19.21
N LEU A 155 -10.52 10.90 -19.85
CA LEU A 155 -9.89 10.95 -21.19
C LEU A 155 -8.79 12.03 -21.32
N GLY A 156 -8.03 12.27 -20.24
CA GLY A 156 -6.96 13.26 -20.23
C GLY A 156 -7.39 14.69 -19.90
N GLU A 157 -8.67 14.93 -19.67
CA GLU A 157 -9.23 16.25 -19.34
C GLU A 157 -9.74 16.28 -17.90
N VAL A 158 -9.61 17.44 -17.25
CA VAL A 158 -10.26 17.72 -15.97
C VAL A 158 -11.72 18.04 -16.23
N VAL A 159 -12.63 17.20 -15.76
CA VAL A 159 -14.08 17.37 -15.99
C VAL A 159 -14.77 18.07 -14.82
N GLU A 160 -14.25 17.95 -13.62
CA GLU A 160 -14.75 18.61 -12.41
C GLU A 160 -13.65 18.72 -11.36
N GLN A 161 -13.64 19.81 -10.57
CA GLN A 161 -12.72 19.97 -9.44
C GLN A 161 -13.29 20.89 -8.38
N GLY A 162 -12.89 20.70 -7.14
CA GLY A 162 -13.32 21.56 -6.04
C GLY A 162 -12.94 21.03 -4.67
N PRO A 163 -13.22 21.81 -3.59
CA PRO A 163 -13.10 21.33 -2.22
C PRO A 163 -13.95 20.06 -2.03
N THR A 164 -13.40 19.06 -1.36
CA THR A 164 -14.00 17.72 -1.22
C THR A 164 -15.46 17.76 -0.79
N MET A 165 -15.76 18.43 0.33
CA MET A 165 -17.12 18.49 0.85
C MET A 165 -18.09 19.18 -0.11
N ALA A 166 -17.67 20.25 -0.79
CA ALA A 166 -18.51 20.98 -1.74
C ALA A 166 -18.80 20.13 -2.98
N LEU A 167 -17.78 19.46 -3.53
CA LEU A 167 -17.93 18.61 -4.69
C LEU A 167 -18.81 17.40 -4.39
N LEU A 168 -18.59 16.71 -3.28
CA LEU A 168 -19.38 15.54 -2.89
C LEU A 168 -20.86 15.86 -2.62
N THR A 169 -21.13 17.06 -2.08
CA THR A 169 -22.50 17.48 -1.80
C THR A 169 -23.24 17.95 -3.07
N ASN A 170 -22.53 18.48 -4.06
CA ASN A 170 -23.16 19.12 -5.23
C ASN A 170 -22.37 18.83 -6.52
N MET A 171 -22.26 17.55 -6.88
CA MET A 171 -21.64 17.11 -8.14
C MET A 171 -22.38 17.69 -9.34
N GLN A 172 -21.70 18.36 -10.24
CA GLN A 172 -22.29 18.98 -11.43
C GLN A 172 -22.13 18.11 -12.67
N HIS A 173 -20.94 17.52 -12.86
CA HIS A 173 -20.65 16.76 -14.07
C HIS A 173 -21.25 15.35 -14.02
N GLU A 174 -21.91 14.91 -15.09
CA GLU A 174 -22.57 13.59 -15.18
C GLU A 174 -21.61 12.43 -14.96
N TYR A 175 -20.36 12.53 -15.43
CA TYR A 175 -19.36 11.51 -15.21
C TYR A 175 -19.00 11.37 -13.72
N THR A 176 -18.88 12.48 -13.00
CA THR A 176 -18.64 12.48 -11.54
C THR A 176 -19.78 11.77 -10.82
N LYS A 177 -21.02 12.12 -11.11
CA LYS A 177 -22.22 11.47 -10.55
C LYS A 177 -22.22 9.97 -10.81
N MET A 178 -21.95 9.56 -12.06
CA MET A 178 -21.90 8.16 -12.45
C MET A 178 -20.79 7.40 -11.69
N LEU A 179 -19.60 8.00 -11.54
CA LEU A 179 -18.47 7.41 -10.85
C LEU A 179 -18.79 7.15 -9.38
N PHE A 180 -19.38 8.12 -8.69
CA PHE A 180 -19.81 7.99 -7.30
C PHE A 180 -20.98 7.02 -7.13
N ALA A 181 -21.96 7.03 -8.02
CA ALA A 181 -23.06 6.07 -8.00
C ALA A 181 -22.57 4.63 -8.19
N ALA A 182 -21.56 4.42 -9.05
CA ALA A 182 -20.99 3.10 -9.25
C ALA A 182 -20.25 2.55 -8.02
N SER A 183 -19.61 3.44 -7.23
CA SER A 183 -18.91 3.04 -5.99
C SER A 183 -19.84 2.70 -4.83
N SER A 184 -21.06 3.23 -4.83
CA SER A 184 -22.10 2.98 -3.82
C SER A 184 -23.12 1.92 -4.25
N HIS A 185 -22.84 1.15 -5.31
CA HIS A 185 -23.77 0.19 -5.87
C HIS A 185 -24.05 -0.97 -4.89
N GLU A 186 -25.23 -0.97 -4.29
CA GLU A 186 -25.77 -2.12 -3.55
C GLU A 186 -26.31 -3.13 -4.55
N VAL A 187 -25.69 -4.30 -4.59
CA VAL A 187 -26.16 -5.40 -5.44
C VAL A 187 -27.27 -6.15 -4.74
N ASP A 188 -28.51 -5.90 -5.10
CA ASP A 188 -29.66 -6.74 -4.68
C ASP A 188 -29.59 -8.08 -5.44
N LEU A 189 -28.95 -9.05 -4.80
CA LEU A 189 -28.85 -10.41 -5.32
C LEU A 189 -29.94 -11.27 -4.71
N PRO A 190 -30.93 -11.76 -5.49
CA PRO A 190 -31.93 -12.65 -4.95
C PRO A 190 -31.28 -13.88 -4.34
N TYR A 191 -31.56 -14.12 -3.06
CA TYR A 191 -31.08 -15.28 -2.33
C TYR A 191 -31.80 -16.54 -2.85
N LYS A 192 -31.06 -17.40 -3.54
CA LYS A 192 -31.54 -18.76 -3.90
C LYS A 192 -31.00 -19.73 -2.86
N SER A 193 -31.85 -20.10 -1.86
CA SER A 193 -31.49 -21.19 -0.97
C SER A 193 -31.72 -22.52 -1.66
N SER A 194 -30.67 -23.31 -1.85
CA SER A 194 -30.72 -24.73 -2.12
C SER A 194 -30.39 -25.47 -0.83
N THR A 195 -31.02 -26.63 -0.60
CA THR A 195 -30.61 -27.54 0.48
C THR A 195 -29.50 -28.51 0.03
N ASP A 196 -29.20 -28.54 -1.27
CA ASP A 196 -28.23 -29.45 -1.88
C ASP A 196 -26.82 -28.91 -1.66
N VAL A 197 -26.02 -29.59 -0.83
CA VAL A 197 -24.63 -29.25 -0.54
C VAL A 197 -23.76 -29.68 -1.72
N LEU A 198 -23.10 -28.72 -2.35
CA LEU A 198 -22.20 -28.93 -3.48
C LEU A 198 -20.77 -29.25 -3.03
N LEU A 199 -20.30 -28.58 -1.99
CA LEU A 199 -18.96 -28.77 -1.40
C LEU A 199 -19.10 -28.72 0.13
N SER A 200 -18.51 -29.73 0.78
CA SER A 200 -18.35 -29.72 2.25
C SER A 200 -16.86 -29.76 2.59
N VAL A 201 -16.45 -28.81 3.38
CA VAL A 201 -15.09 -28.69 3.90
C VAL A 201 -15.15 -28.93 5.40
N THR A 202 -14.42 -29.94 5.92
CA THR A 202 -14.49 -30.33 7.32
C THR A 202 -13.11 -30.42 7.95
N ASP A 203 -12.86 -29.66 8.99
CA ASP A 203 -11.63 -29.62 9.82
C ASP A 203 -10.33 -29.59 9.00
N VAL A 204 -10.30 -28.77 7.94
CA VAL A 204 -9.11 -28.67 7.08
C VAL A 204 -8.00 -27.94 7.85
N ARG A 205 -6.87 -28.63 8.00
CA ARG A 205 -5.67 -28.14 8.70
C ARG A 205 -4.47 -28.14 7.76
N ARG A 206 -3.64 -27.11 7.85
CA ARG A 206 -2.36 -27.06 7.11
C ARG A 206 -1.27 -26.46 7.98
N SER A 207 -0.17 -27.18 8.10
CA SER A 207 1.04 -26.69 8.77
C SER A 207 2.26 -26.76 7.87
N TYR A 208 3.16 -25.79 8.02
CA TYR A 208 4.45 -25.72 7.34
C TYR A 208 5.57 -25.86 8.35
N VAL A 209 6.63 -26.57 7.98
CA VAL A 209 7.84 -26.69 8.80
C VAL A 209 8.66 -25.41 8.64
N LEU A 210 8.96 -24.75 9.75
CA LEU A 210 9.82 -23.58 9.74
C LEU A 210 11.30 -23.97 9.59
N PRO A 211 12.12 -23.13 8.91
CA PRO A 211 13.57 -23.34 8.85
C PRO A 211 14.17 -23.48 10.26
N ARG A 212 15.16 -24.35 10.38
CA ARG A 212 15.91 -24.50 11.64
C ARG A 212 16.71 -23.24 11.92
N THR A 213 16.47 -22.62 13.08
CA THR A 213 17.24 -21.45 13.55
C THR A 213 18.52 -21.82 14.29
N ARG A 214 18.71 -23.12 14.68
CA ARG A 214 19.90 -23.66 15.31
C ARG A 214 20.24 -25.05 14.78
N LEU A 215 21.53 -25.37 14.71
CA LEU A 215 22.04 -26.65 14.15
C LEU A 215 21.44 -27.90 14.79
N PHE A 216 21.11 -27.87 16.11
CA PHE A 216 20.56 -28.97 16.91
C PHE A 216 19.22 -28.60 17.59
N GLY A 217 18.42 -27.70 17.02
CA GLY A 217 17.11 -27.32 17.57
C GLY A 217 15.96 -28.13 16.98
N ALA A 218 14.84 -28.25 17.71
CA ALA A 218 13.58 -28.75 17.16
C ALA A 218 13.07 -27.82 16.04
N THR A 219 12.58 -28.41 14.96
CA THR A 219 11.94 -27.65 13.88
C THR A 219 10.58 -27.14 14.34
N GLY A 220 10.39 -25.82 14.35
CA GLY A 220 9.08 -25.22 14.58
C GLY A 220 8.11 -25.56 13.45
N ARG A 221 6.80 -25.56 13.76
CA ARG A 221 5.73 -25.66 12.78
C ARG A 221 4.87 -24.40 12.84
N PHE A 222 4.54 -23.87 11.69
CA PHE A 222 3.57 -22.80 11.54
C PHE A 222 2.25 -23.39 11.05
N GLU A 223 1.19 -23.29 11.85
CA GLU A 223 -0.15 -23.73 11.46
C GLU A 223 -0.82 -22.62 10.65
N ALA A 224 -0.92 -22.79 9.34
CA ALA A 224 -1.56 -21.85 8.44
C ALA A 224 -3.09 -22.00 8.47
N LEU A 225 -3.60 -23.25 8.56
CA LEU A 225 -5.02 -23.55 8.74
C LEU A 225 -5.19 -24.35 10.03
N LYS A 226 -6.12 -23.91 10.90
CA LYS A 226 -6.32 -24.43 12.25
C LYS A 226 -7.64 -25.16 12.44
N GLY A 227 -8.18 -25.79 11.39
CA GLY A 227 -9.46 -26.49 11.44
C GLY A 227 -10.58 -25.64 10.85
N VAL A 228 -10.54 -25.42 9.53
CA VAL A 228 -11.56 -24.66 8.80
C VAL A 228 -12.66 -25.61 8.33
N SER A 229 -13.92 -25.24 8.61
CA SER A 229 -15.10 -26.02 8.19
C SER A 229 -16.17 -25.06 7.66
N PHE A 230 -16.71 -25.39 6.50
CA PHE A 230 -17.86 -24.70 5.89
C PHE A 230 -18.45 -25.55 4.76
N ASP A 231 -19.70 -25.28 4.42
CA ASP A 231 -20.39 -25.89 3.29
C ASP A 231 -20.71 -24.83 2.24
N ILE A 232 -20.75 -25.24 0.97
CA ILE A 232 -21.26 -24.43 -0.14
C ILE A 232 -22.41 -25.21 -0.78
N LYS A 233 -23.57 -24.58 -0.85
CA LYS A 233 -24.76 -25.17 -1.47
C LYS A 233 -24.84 -24.83 -2.96
N ARG A 234 -25.59 -25.60 -3.70
CA ARG A 234 -25.78 -25.38 -5.14
C ARG A 234 -26.41 -23.99 -5.41
N GLY A 235 -25.71 -23.18 -6.19
CA GLY A 235 -26.13 -21.80 -6.52
C GLY A 235 -25.88 -20.77 -5.41
N GLU A 236 -25.29 -21.19 -4.27
CA GLU A 236 -24.87 -20.29 -3.20
C GLU A 236 -23.59 -19.50 -3.59
N ARG A 237 -23.47 -18.29 -3.10
CA ARG A 237 -22.29 -17.42 -3.25
C ARG A 237 -21.67 -17.23 -1.87
N VAL A 238 -20.47 -17.76 -1.69
CA VAL A 238 -19.72 -17.65 -0.41
C VAL A 238 -18.53 -16.73 -0.60
N GLY A 239 -18.43 -15.70 0.22
CA GLY A 239 -17.26 -14.81 0.30
C GLY A 239 -16.27 -15.31 1.35
N LEU A 240 -15.00 -15.53 0.97
CA LEU A 240 -13.93 -15.84 1.89
C LEU A 240 -13.08 -14.59 2.13
N VAL A 241 -13.20 -13.98 3.33
CA VAL A 241 -12.58 -12.70 3.69
C VAL A 241 -11.53 -12.91 4.77
N GLY A 242 -10.45 -12.14 4.72
CA GLY A 242 -9.39 -12.15 5.74
C GLY A 242 -8.14 -11.42 5.26
N GLU A 243 -7.26 -11.11 6.19
CA GLU A 243 -5.98 -10.45 5.91
C GLU A 243 -5.05 -11.29 5.03
N SER A 244 -4.05 -10.63 4.41
CA SER A 244 -3.02 -11.34 3.64
C SER A 244 -2.24 -12.29 4.55
N GLY A 245 -2.14 -13.57 4.14
CA GLY A 245 -1.47 -14.60 4.95
C GLY A 245 -2.34 -15.27 6.03
N CYS A 246 -3.64 -14.94 6.15
CA CYS A 246 -4.55 -15.58 7.11
C CYS A 246 -4.91 -17.04 6.77
N GLY A 247 -4.49 -17.54 5.61
CA GLY A 247 -4.71 -18.92 5.18
C GLY A 247 -5.85 -19.13 4.19
N LYS A 248 -6.45 -18.06 3.65
CA LYS A 248 -7.47 -18.13 2.60
C LYS A 248 -6.89 -18.55 1.25
#